data_e4345d578780783d701a8c5a99f1d439
#
_entry.id   e4345d578780783d701a8c5a99f1d439
#
_cell.length_a   1.000
_cell.length_b   1.000
_cell.length_c   1.000
_cell.angle_alpha   90.00
_cell.angle_beta   90.00
_cell.angle_gamma   90.00
#
_symmetry.space_group_name_H-M   'P 1'
#
loop_
_entity.id
_entity.type
_entity.pdbx_description
1 polymer ?
#
loop_
_entity_poly.entity_id
_entity_poly.type
_entity_poly.pdbx_seq_one_letter_code
_entity_poly.pdbx_strand_id
1 'polypeptide(L)'
;MTDRPPPEVAVANGNVAVSARNLNKSYGDTVAVRDLSFDARAGEVMGLLGPNGAGKTTTIKMLTTLLPIDTGSATIVGLDVAAQPDAVRRVIGLAGQAAAVDGKLTAHENLEMFGRLYKIPRVERKLRIGHLVERFDMGEFAERVVETYSGGQRRRLDVVASLIAAPPVLFLDEPTTGLDPRSRTELWDEIGELAEQGTAVVLTTQYLEEADRLSDRIVIIDEGVVKASGTSAELKTDLERDVFEVHVTSLEDLGRAVEASERVAPGVSSDTGDLLLQIPLTDGSRQSLAVLRVLDDAGVRVSDFQLRRPTLDDVFLTLTATGGNR
;
A
#
# COMPACT_ATOMS: atom_id res chain seq x y z
N MET A 1 31.86 -20.86 16.74
CA MET A 1 30.67 -20.08 16.33
C MET A 1 29.80 -21.04 15.53
N THR A 2 28.71 -21.50 16.12
CA THR A 2 27.85 -22.56 15.57
C THR A 2 27.10 -22.03 14.35
N ASP A 3 27.44 -22.60 13.21
CA ASP A 3 26.88 -22.36 11.88
C ASP A 3 25.51 -23.05 11.79
N ARG A 4 24.51 -22.51 12.48
CA ARG A 4 23.14 -23.01 12.44
C ARG A 4 22.37 -22.18 11.41
N PRO A 5 21.70 -22.81 10.43
CA PRO A 5 20.78 -22.06 9.56
C PRO A 5 19.78 -21.30 10.44
N PRO A 6 19.25 -20.16 9.96
CA PRO A 6 18.24 -19.43 10.71
C PRO A 6 17.09 -20.37 11.03
N PRO A 7 16.53 -20.35 12.27
CA PRO A 7 15.38 -21.14 12.58
C PRO A 7 14.27 -20.79 11.58
N GLU A 8 13.62 -21.81 11.06
CA GLU A 8 12.34 -21.66 10.36
C GLU A 8 11.35 -21.09 11.38
N VAL A 9 11.24 -19.77 11.46
CA VAL A 9 10.29 -19.10 12.34
C VAL A 9 8.97 -19.08 11.59
N ALA A 10 8.27 -20.21 11.60
CA ALA A 10 6.89 -20.26 11.15
C ALA A 10 6.02 -19.51 12.16
N VAL A 11 5.47 -18.38 11.76
CA VAL A 11 4.43 -17.69 12.54
C VAL A 11 3.10 -18.35 12.17
N ALA A 12 2.34 -18.83 13.16
CA ALA A 12 1.03 -19.40 12.90
C ALA A 12 0.11 -18.31 12.29
N ASN A 13 -0.67 -18.66 11.26
CA ASN A 13 -1.59 -17.74 10.60
C ASN A 13 -2.48 -17.02 11.62
N GLY A 14 -2.68 -15.71 11.42
CA GLY A 14 -3.46 -14.86 12.30
C GLY A 14 -2.73 -14.31 13.53
N ASN A 15 -1.50 -14.77 13.82
CA ASN A 15 -0.69 -14.19 14.89
C ASN A 15 -0.03 -12.87 14.44
N VAL A 16 0.13 -11.93 15.37
CA VAL A 16 0.81 -10.66 15.11
C VAL A 16 2.28 -10.94 14.75
N ALA A 17 2.64 -10.62 13.50
CA ALA A 17 3.98 -10.76 12.97
C ALA A 17 4.79 -9.45 13.07
N VAL A 18 4.12 -8.31 12.89
CA VAL A 18 4.71 -6.97 13.07
C VAL A 18 3.84 -6.20 14.04
N SER A 19 4.44 -5.63 15.07
CA SER A 19 3.75 -4.74 16.01
C SER A 19 4.53 -3.44 16.14
N ALA A 20 3.89 -2.32 15.85
CA ALA A 20 4.40 -0.97 16.01
C ALA A 20 3.58 -0.23 17.07
N ARG A 21 4.25 0.43 18.02
CA ARG A 21 3.60 1.16 19.12
C ARG A 21 4.23 2.52 19.31
N ASN A 22 3.40 3.55 19.12
CA ASN A 22 3.72 4.95 19.35
C ASN A 22 5.06 5.36 18.70
N LEU A 23 5.29 4.91 17.45
CA LEU A 23 6.50 5.21 16.73
C LEU A 23 6.61 6.69 16.42
N ASN A 24 7.74 7.29 16.74
CA ASN A 24 8.07 8.66 16.42
C ASN A 24 9.42 8.75 15.70
N LYS A 25 9.49 9.65 14.71
CA LYS A 25 10.72 9.95 13.98
C LYS A 25 10.74 11.40 13.52
N SER A 26 11.84 12.09 13.83
CA SER A 26 12.10 13.46 13.37
C SER A 26 13.42 13.58 12.62
N TYR A 27 13.49 14.51 11.70
CA TYR A 27 14.69 14.92 10.97
C TYR A 27 14.91 16.42 11.19
N GLY A 28 15.76 16.77 12.15
CA GLY A 28 15.86 18.14 12.63
C GLY A 28 14.51 18.62 13.17
N ASP A 29 14.00 19.72 12.64
CA ASP A 29 12.70 20.30 13.06
C ASP A 29 11.49 19.65 12.37
N THR A 30 11.70 18.74 11.41
CA THR A 30 10.62 18.10 10.66
C THR A 30 10.24 16.78 11.31
N VAL A 31 8.99 16.66 11.78
CA VAL A 31 8.43 15.42 12.30
C VAL A 31 7.93 14.59 11.12
N ALA A 32 8.59 13.46 10.85
CA ALA A 32 8.23 12.57 9.74
C ALA A 32 7.22 11.49 10.14
N VAL A 33 7.23 11.05 11.40
CA VAL A 33 6.28 10.08 11.95
C VAL A 33 5.96 10.49 13.39
N ARG A 34 4.68 10.51 13.74
CA ARG A 34 4.18 10.89 15.05
C ARG A 34 3.16 9.87 15.57
N ASP A 35 3.47 9.25 16.70
CA ASP A 35 2.57 8.36 17.45
C ASP A 35 1.94 7.25 16.61
N LEU A 36 2.69 6.72 15.64
CA LEU A 36 2.19 5.71 14.71
C LEU A 36 2.15 4.34 15.37
N SER A 37 0.96 3.72 15.34
CA SER A 37 0.72 2.39 15.92
C SER A 37 -0.11 1.53 14.97
N PHE A 38 0.32 0.29 14.74
CA PHE A 38 -0.43 -0.72 13.98
C PHE A 38 0.11 -2.13 14.24
N ASP A 39 -0.68 -3.12 13.86
CA ASP A 39 -0.30 -4.54 13.82
C ASP A 39 -0.48 -5.09 12.41
N ALA A 40 0.46 -5.93 11.96
CA ALA A 40 0.30 -6.79 10.79
C ALA A 40 0.40 -8.24 11.22
N ARG A 41 -0.47 -9.09 10.70
CA ARG A 41 -0.54 -10.51 11.09
C ARG A 41 0.08 -11.40 10.02
N ALA A 42 0.48 -12.59 10.44
CA ALA A 42 0.92 -13.62 9.51
C ALA A 42 -0.23 -14.03 8.58
N GLY A 43 0.06 -14.08 7.29
CA GLY A 43 -0.94 -14.39 6.28
C GLY A 43 -1.82 -13.21 5.87
N GLU A 44 -1.49 -11.98 6.28
CA GLU A 44 -2.22 -10.76 5.91
C GLU A 44 -1.32 -9.78 5.14
N VAL A 45 -1.94 -9.02 4.26
CA VAL A 45 -1.35 -7.84 3.61
C VAL A 45 -1.81 -6.59 4.36
N MET A 46 -0.87 -5.91 5.01
CA MET A 46 -1.08 -4.60 5.66
C MET A 46 -0.62 -3.47 4.73
N GLY A 47 -1.55 -2.64 4.27
CA GLY A 47 -1.27 -1.47 3.45
C GLY A 47 -1.05 -0.21 4.29
N LEU A 48 0.09 0.45 4.14
CA LEU A 48 0.33 1.81 4.64
C LEU A 48 0.06 2.79 3.50
N LEU A 49 -1.12 3.39 3.48
CA LEU A 49 -1.61 4.28 2.42
C LEU A 49 -1.39 5.75 2.79
N GLY A 50 -0.96 6.57 1.86
CA GLY A 50 -0.86 8.01 2.07
C GLY A 50 -0.08 8.72 0.96
N PRO A 51 -0.10 10.06 0.93
CA PRO A 51 0.60 10.84 -0.08
C PRO A 51 2.13 10.76 0.09
N ASN A 52 2.85 11.33 -0.87
CA ASN A 52 4.29 11.48 -0.76
C ASN A 52 4.63 12.40 0.43
N GLY A 53 5.62 11.98 1.22
CA GLY A 53 5.99 12.72 2.45
C GLY A 53 5.17 12.37 3.69
N ALA A 54 4.14 11.52 3.61
CA ALA A 54 3.30 11.13 4.75
C ALA A 54 4.01 10.30 5.83
N GLY A 55 5.27 9.88 5.63
CA GLY A 55 6.03 9.10 6.61
C GLY A 55 6.08 7.58 6.32
N LYS A 56 5.48 7.09 5.23
CA LYS A 56 5.43 5.66 4.86
C LYS A 56 6.81 5.00 4.77
N THR A 57 7.69 5.52 3.91
CA THR A 57 9.06 5.02 3.74
C THR A 57 9.88 5.14 5.03
N THR A 58 9.67 6.21 5.82
CA THR A 58 10.32 6.37 7.12
C THR A 58 9.90 5.27 8.08
N THR A 59 8.62 4.91 8.10
CA THR A 59 8.08 3.81 8.91
C THR A 59 8.71 2.47 8.50
N ILE A 60 8.73 2.15 7.19
CA ILE A 60 9.41 0.94 6.70
C ILE A 60 10.87 0.92 7.12
N LYS A 61 11.61 2.03 6.96
CA LYS A 61 13.03 2.10 7.34
C LYS A 61 13.28 1.89 8.84
N MET A 62 12.38 2.36 9.70
CA MET A 62 12.46 2.09 11.14
C MET A 62 12.24 0.60 11.43
N LEU A 63 11.18 0.01 10.89
CA LEU A 63 10.84 -1.41 11.12
C LEU A 63 11.91 -2.35 10.55
N THR A 64 12.52 -2.00 9.43
CA THR A 64 13.59 -2.80 8.79
C THR A 64 14.99 -2.50 9.34
N THR A 65 15.09 -1.77 10.45
CA THR A 65 16.35 -1.42 11.13
C THR A 65 17.30 -0.54 10.31
N LEU A 66 16.83 0.08 9.23
CA LEU A 66 17.62 1.03 8.42
C LEU A 66 17.69 2.42 9.05
N LEU A 67 16.74 2.75 9.93
CA LEU A 67 16.72 3.98 10.71
C LEU A 67 16.42 3.65 12.18
N PRO A 68 17.07 4.33 13.14
CA PRO A 68 16.71 4.20 14.55
C PRO A 68 15.33 4.81 14.81
N ILE A 69 14.57 4.19 15.69
CA ILE A 69 13.33 4.71 16.26
C ILE A 69 13.73 5.77 17.30
N ASP A 70 13.14 6.97 17.24
CA ASP A 70 13.44 8.02 18.23
C ASP A 70 12.69 7.75 19.55
N THR A 71 11.39 7.45 19.49
CA THR A 71 10.58 6.99 20.63
C THR A 71 9.52 6.01 20.16
N GLY A 72 8.97 5.23 21.06
CA GLY A 72 8.08 4.11 20.78
C GLY A 72 8.83 2.79 20.72
N SER A 73 8.16 1.74 20.24
CA SER A 73 8.73 0.40 20.12
C SER A 73 8.16 -0.36 18.95
N ALA A 74 8.93 -1.30 18.41
CA ALA A 74 8.43 -2.22 17.41
C ALA A 74 8.99 -3.62 17.61
N THR A 75 8.17 -4.63 17.33
CA THR A 75 8.60 -6.02 17.31
C THR A 75 8.25 -6.67 15.98
N ILE A 76 9.13 -7.56 15.52
CA ILE A 76 8.94 -8.38 14.31
C ILE A 76 9.12 -9.84 14.71
N VAL A 77 8.08 -10.66 14.55
CA VAL A 77 8.03 -12.05 15.03
C VAL A 77 8.55 -12.20 16.46
N GLY A 78 8.16 -11.26 17.34
CA GLY A 78 8.57 -11.22 18.74
C GLY A 78 9.98 -10.69 19.01
N LEU A 79 10.74 -10.31 17.98
CA LEU A 79 12.08 -9.70 18.11
C LEU A 79 11.95 -8.18 18.21
N ASP A 80 12.56 -7.59 19.22
CA ASP A 80 12.62 -6.13 19.37
C ASP A 80 13.52 -5.50 18.31
N VAL A 81 12.96 -4.54 17.53
CA VAL A 81 13.64 -3.92 16.39
C VAL A 81 14.87 -3.12 16.83
N ALA A 82 14.81 -2.44 17.97
CA ALA A 82 15.91 -1.62 18.48
C ALA A 82 16.99 -2.45 19.18
N ALA A 83 16.57 -3.44 19.97
CA ALA A 83 17.48 -4.25 20.77
C ALA A 83 18.13 -5.42 20.00
N GLN A 84 17.45 -5.93 18.95
CA GLN A 84 17.85 -7.14 18.22
C GLN A 84 17.92 -6.94 16.69
N PRO A 85 18.53 -5.85 16.18
CA PRO A 85 18.45 -5.51 14.75
C PRO A 85 19.03 -6.59 13.82
N ASP A 86 20.10 -7.28 14.24
CA ASP A 86 20.68 -8.37 13.44
C ASP A 86 19.79 -9.61 13.37
N ALA A 87 19.02 -9.89 14.40
CA ALA A 87 18.05 -10.97 14.40
C ALA A 87 16.85 -10.61 13.52
N VAL A 88 16.36 -9.36 13.62
CA VAL A 88 15.27 -8.83 12.78
C VAL A 88 15.63 -8.94 11.29
N ARG A 89 16.83 -8.49 10.88
CA ARG A 89 17.28 -8.57 9.48
C ARG A 89 17.32 -9.99 8.89
N ARG A 90 17.36 -11.02 9.73
CA ARG A 90 17.34 -12.43 9.27
C ARG A 90 15.94 -12.97 9.02
N VAL A 91 14.92 -12.32 9.56
CA VAL A 91 13.51 -12.77 9.48
C VAL A 91 12.66 -11.84 8.61
N ILE A 92 13.27 -10.88 7.93
CA ILE A 92 12.57 -9.97 7.02
C ILE A 92 13.12 -10.06 5.60
N GLY A 93 12.22 -9.85 4.63
CA GLY A 93 12.56 -9.41 3.28
C GLY A 93 12.24 -7.94 3.10
N LEU A 94 13.00 -7.24 2.29
CA LEU A 94 12.76 -5.84 1.96
C LEU A 94 13.00 -5.61 0.46
N ALA A 95 11.97 -5.12 -0.24
CA ALA A 95 12.10 -4.50 -1.54
C ALA A 95 11.79 -3.00 -1.40
N GLY A 96 12.86 -2.18 -1.44
CA GLY A 96 12.79 -0.73 -1.26
C GLY A 96 12.44 0.01 -2.56
N GLN A 97 12.42 1.35 -2.51
CA GLN A 97 12.22 2.19 -3.71
C GLN A 97 13.36 2.07 -4.71
N ALA A 98 14.60 1.93 -4.24
CA ALA A 98 15.76 1.66 -5.08
C ALA A 98 15.99 0.15 -5.13
N ALA A 99 16.05 -0.39 -6.34
CA ALA A 99 16.35 -1.81 -6.53
C ALA A 99 17.73 -2.16 -5.96
N ALA A 100 17.78 -3.21 -5.15
CA ALA A 100 19.02 -3.69 -4.53
C ALA A 100 19.84 -4.60 -5.48
N VAL A 101 19.30 -4.93 -6.66
CA VAL A 101 19.92 -5.82 -7.63
C VAL A 101 21.03 -5.13 -8.43
N ASP A 102 22.10 -5.86 -8.68
CA ASP A 102 23.21 -5.38 -9.51
C ASP A 102 22.84 -5.46 -11.01
N GLY A 103 22.90 -4.32 -11.69
CA GLY A 103 22.58 -4.20 -13.11
C GLY A 103 23.48 -5.00 -14.03
N LYS A 104 24.72 -5.27 -13.62
CA LYS A 104 25.73 -6.00 -14.43
C LYS A 104 25.63 -7.51 -14.32
N LEU A 105 24.83 -8.01 -13.40
CA LEU A 105 24.58 -9.42 -13.19
C LEU A 105 23.27 -9.84 -13.87
N THR A 106 23.11 -11.12 -14.13
CA THR A 106 21.83 -11.75 -14.50
C THR A 106 20.92 -11.89 -13.29
N ALA A 107 19.63 -12.26 -13.47
CA ALA A 107 18.77 -12.57 -12.33
C ALA A 107 19.31 -13.75 -11.52
N HIS A 108 19.75 -14.82 -12.16
CA HIS A 108 20.34 -15.97 -11.49
C HIS A 108 21.57 -15.58 -10.64
N GLU A 109 22.47 -14.75 -11.17
CA GLU A 109 23.66 -14.29 -10.46
C GLU A 109 23.32 -13.39 -9.27
N ASN A 110 22.34 -12.49 -9.42
CA ASN A 110 21.81 -11.69 -8.32
C ASN A 110 21.24 -12.57 -7.19
N LEU A 111 20.36 -13.52 -7.54
CA LEU A 111 19.76 -14.43 -6.57
C LEU A 111 20.81 -15.35 -5.91
N GLU A 112 21.82 -15.80 -6.67
CA GLU A 112 22.96 -16.55 -6.14
C GLU A 112 23.76 -15.69 -5.14
N MET A 113 24.00 -14.43 -5.45
CA MET A 113 24.69 -13.46 -4.57
C MET A 113 23.93 -13.28 -3.27
N PHE A 114 22.61 -12.97 -3.34
CA PHE A 114 21.79 -12.81 -2.14
C PHE A 114 21.70 -14.09 -1.32
N GLY A 115 21.51 -15.25 -1.97
CA GLY A 115 21.48 -16.53 -1.28
C GLY A 115 22.78 -16.85 -0.54
N ARG A 116 23.93 -16.40 -1.05
CA ARG A 116 25.22 -16.48 -0.34
C ARG A 116 25.30 -15.53 0.85
N LEU A 117 24.81 -14.31 0.70
CA LEU A 117 24.77 -13.32 1.80
C LEU A 117 23.93 -13.84 2.97
N TYR A 118 22.80 -14.51 2.68
CA TYR A 118 21.96 -15.18 3.67
C TYR A 118 22.51 -16.53 4.14
N LYS A 119 23.72 -16.95 3.64
CA LYS A 119 24.39 -18.22 3.98
C LYS A 119 23.54 -19.47 3.69
N ILE A 120 22.68 -19.42 2.68
CA ILE A 120 21.87 -20.56 2.27
C ILE A 120 22.80 -21.63 1.65
N PRO A 121 22.72 -22.91 2.07
CA PRO A 121 23.53 -23.97 1.51
C PRO A 121 23.37 -24.10 -0.01
N ARG A 122 24.45 -24.44 -0.72
CA ARG A 122 24.50 -24.43 -2.20
C ARG A 122 23.36 -25.21 -2.85
N VAL A 123 23.07 -26.39 -2.35
CA VAL A 123 22.02 -27.26 -2.94
C VAL A 123 20.64 -26.62 -2.75
N GLU A 124 20.33 -26.19 -1.54
CA GLU A 124 19.08 -25.53 -1.21
C GLU A 124 18.91 -24.22 -1.98
N ARG A 125 19.95 -23.40 -2.06
CA ARG A 125 19.96 -22.14 -2.80
C ARG A 125 19.62 -22.37 -4.28
N LYS A 126 20.23 -23.37 -4.93
CA LYS A 126 19.94 -23.70 -6.33
C LYS A 126 18.46 -24.08 -6.53
N LEU A 127 17.90 -24.88 -5.63
CA LEU A 127 16.49 -25.26 -5.67
C LEU A 127 15.57 -24.08 -5.48
N ARG A 128 15.86 -23.20 -4.49
CA ARG A 128 15.07 -21.99 -4.23
C ARG A 128 15.11 -21.01 -5.42
N ILE A 129 16.28 -20.79 -6.02
CA ILE A 129 16.40 -19.94 -7.21
C ILE A 129 15.55 -20.47 -8.35
N GLY A 130 15.67 -21.76 -8.65
CA GLY A 130 14.86 -22.39 -9.71
C GLY A 130 13.36 -22.22 -9.47
N HIS A 131 12.90 -22.51 -8.25
CA HIS A 131 11.50 -22.35 -7.87
C HIS A 131 11.03 -20.88 -7.95
N LEU A 132 11.84 -19.91 -7.49
CA LEU A 132 11.48 -18.49 -7.57
C LEU A 132 11.44 -17.98 -9.02
N VAL A 133 12.40 -18.38 -9.86
CA VAL A 133 12.42 -18.01 -11.28
C VAL A 133 11.20 -18.55 -12.02
N GLU A 134 10.79 -19.80 -11.73
CA GLU A 134 9.60 -20.43 -12.30
C GLU A 134 8.32 -19.75 -11.78
N ARG A 135 8.18 -19.60 -10.47
CA ARG A 135 6.99 -19.01 -9.82
C ARG A 135 6.71 -17.61 -10.31
N PHE A 136 7.73 -16.77 -10.45
CA PHE A 136 7.59 -15.36 -10.85
C PHE A 136 7.73 -15.16 -12.37
N ASP A 137 7.58 -16.22 -13.16
CA ASP A 137 7.63 -16.19 -14.64
C ASP A 137 8.81 -15.37 -15.18
N MET A 138 10.01 -15.67 -14.65
CA MET A 138 11.23 -14.96 -15.03
C MET A 138 12.05 -15.72 -16.08
N GLY A 139 11.62 -16.92 -16.51
CA GLY A 139 12.39 -17.83 -17.35
C GLY A 139 12.93 -17.20 -18.64
N GLU A 140 12.13 -16.34 -19.31
CA GLU A 140 12.53 -15.72 -20.57
C GLU A 140 13.67 -14.69 -20.44
N PHE A 141 13.86 -14.11 -19.25
CA PHE A 141 14.84 -13.06 -19.05
C PHE A 141 15.86 -13.31 -17.93
N ALA A 142 15.71 -14.42 -17.19
CA ALA A 142 16.56 -14.72 -16.02
C ALA A 142 18.07 -14.82 -16.35
N GLU A 143 18.42 -15.21 -17.57
CA GLU A 143 19.80 -15.31 -18.05
C GLU A 143 20.33 -14.02 -18.73
N ARG A 144 19.48 -13.00 -18.86
CA ARG A 144 19.88 -11.70 -19.41
C ARG A 144 20.46 -10.82 -18.31
N VAL A 145 21.31 -9.88 -18.68
CA VAL A 145 21.87 -8.88 -17.76
C VAL A 145 20.80 -7.87 -17.36
N VAL A 146 20.69 -7.59 -16.07
CA VAL A 146 19.61 -6.77 -15.48
C VAL A 146 19.55 -5.35 -16.06
N GLU A 147 20.67 -4.77 -16.53
CA GLU A 147 20.67 -3.49 -17.25
C GLU A 147 19.75 -3.48 -18.49
N THR A 148 19.48 -4.65 -19.09
CA THR A 148 18.60 -4.78 -20.27
C THR A 148 17.13 -4.99 -19.92
N TYR A 149 16.78 -5.01 -18.63
CA TYR A 149 15.42 -5.27 -18.18
C TYR A 149 14.53 -4.05 -18.35
N SER A 150 13.23 -4.30 -18.58
CA SER A 150 12.21 -3.27 -18.38
C SER A 150 12.11 -2.90 -16.89
N GLY A 151 11.47 -1.78 -16.58
CA GLY A 151 11.21 -1.39 -15.19
C GLY A 151 10.47 -2.48 -14.42
N GLY A 152 9.46 -3.09 -15.04
CA GLY A 152 8.69 -4.20 -14.46
C GLY A 152 9.52 -5.44 -14.16
N GLN A 153 10.34 -5.88 -15.13
CA GLN A 153 11.24 -7.02 -14.96
C GLN A 153 12.25 -6.78 -13.82
N ARG A 154 12.81 -5.57 -13.74
CA ARG A 154 13.74 -5.20 -12.66
C ARG A 154 13.03 -5.19 -11.30
N ARG A 155 11.82 -4.63 -11.23
CA ARG A 155 11.03 -4.59 -10.00
C ARG A 155 10.63 -5.99 -9.54
N ARG A 156 10.21 -6.86 -10.46
CA ARG A 156 9.91 -8.27 -10.17
C ARG A 156 11.14 -8.97 -9.58
N LEU A 157 12.32 -8.81 -10.18
CA LEU A 157 13.55 -9.39 -9.64
C LEU A 157 13.88 -8.84 -8.24
N ASP A 158 13.65 -7.57 -7.96
CA ASP A 158 13.92 -6.96 -6.64
C ASP A 158 13.02 -7.58 -5.56
N VAL A 159 11.73 -7.79 -5.85
CA VAL A 159 10.81 -8.52 -4.96
C VAL A 159 11.28 -9.95 -4.78
N VAL A 160 11.62 -10.66 -5.85
CA VAL A 160 12.09 -12.07 -5.80
C VAL A 160 13.38 -12.18 -4.99
N ALA A 161 14.30 -11.22 -5.12
CA ALA A 161 15.54 -11.19 -4.33
C ALA A 161 15.25 -11.06 -2.83
N SER A 162 14.22 -10.32 -2.44
CA SER A 162 13.80 -10.19 -1.03
C SER A 162 13.22 -11.48 -0.45
N LEU A 163 12.77 -12.41 -1.31
CA LEU A 163 12.15 -13.68 -0.94
C LEU A 163 13.16 -14.85 -0.87
N ILE A 164 14.41 -14.65 -1.29
CA ILE A 164 15.40 -15.77 -1.37
C ILE A 164 15.63 -16.46 -0.02
N ALA A 165 15.47 -15.71 1.09
CA ALA A 165 15.61 -16.24 2.45
C ALA A 165 14.32 -16.86 3.00
N ALA A 166 13.21 -16.89 2.23
CA ALA A 166 11.88 -17.29 2.68
C ALA A 166 11.47 -16.59 3.99
N PRO A 167 11.46 -15.26 4.02
CA PRO A 167 11.21 -14.50 5.25
C PRO A 167 9.76 -14.64 5.71
N PRO A 168 9.47 -14.77 7.02
CA PRO A 168 8.10 -14.74 7.54
C PRO A 168 7.44 -13.35 7.43
N VAL A 169 8.23 -12.29 7.24
CA VAL A 169 7.73 -10.92 7.06
C VAL A 169 8.38 -10.27 5.84
N LEU A 170 7.57 -9.72 4.94
CA LEU A 170 8.00 -9.03 3.74
C LEU A 170 7.60 -7.55 3.81
N PHE A 171 8.55 -6.66 3.62
CA PHE A 171 8.34 -5.22 3.48
C PHE A 171 8.50 -4.80 2.04
N LEU A 172 7.50 -4.08 1.51
CA LEU A 172 7.49 -3.59 0.13
C LEU A 172 7.24 -2.07 0.13
N ASP A 173 8.24 -1.30 -0.30
CA ASP A 173 8.11 0.16 -0.34
C ASP A 173 7.75 0.60 -1.77
N GLU A 174 6.47 0.93 -1.97
CA GLU A 174 5.86 1.31 -3.25
C GLU A 174 6.15 0.30 -4.38
N PRO A 175 5.73 -0.99 -4.24
CA PRO A 175 6.18 -2.07 -5.10
C PRO A 175 5.80 -1.92 -6.57
N THR A 176 4.74 -1.18 -6.89
CA THR A 176 4.21 -1.08 -8.25
C THR A 176 4.48 0.26 -8.93
N THR A 177 5.21 1.16 -8.28
CA THR A 177 5.55 2.47 -8.86
C THR A 177 6.33 2.30 -10.17
N GLY A 178 5.84 2.95 -11.24
CA GLY A 178 6.47 2.91 -12.56
C GLY A 178 6.21 1.63 -13.38
N LEU A 179 5.34 0.74 -12.91
CA LEU A 179 4.89 -0.43 -13.67
C LEU A 179 3.72 -0.08 -14.58
N ASP A 180 3.66 -0.75 -15.72
CA ASP A 180 2.46 -0.77 -16.56
C ASP A 180 1.31 -1.54 -15.88
N PRO A 181 0.04 -1.32 -16.30
CA PRO A 181 -1.12 -1.93 -15.64
C PRO A 181 -1.07 -3.46 -15.57
N ARG A 182 -0.54 -4.12 -16.60
CA ARG A 182 -0.45 -5.59 -16.63
C ARG A 182 0.58 -6.09 -15.59
N SER A 183 1.80 -5.56 -15.63
CA SER A 183 2.85 -5.91 -14.68
C SER A 183 2.46 -5.62 -13.23
N ARG A 184 1.66 -4.57 -13.00
CA ARG A 184 1.11 -4.24 -11.69
C ARG A 184 0.17 -5.33 -11.20
N THR A 185 -0.80 -5.74 -12.03
CA THR A 185 -1.76 -6.79 -11.69
C THR A 185 -1.06 -8.12 -11.39
N GLU A 186 -0.10 -8.53 -12.23
CA GLU A 186 0.68 -9.74 -12.02
C GLU A 186 1.43 -9.71 -10.67
N LEU A 187 2.04 -8.56 -10.32
CA LEU A 187 2.74 -8.43 -9.04
C LEU A 187 1.77 -8.43 -7.83
N TRP A 188 0.58 -7.86 -7.97
CA TRP A 188 -0.43 -7.92 -6.91
C TRP A 188 -0.88 -9.35 -6.63
N ASP A 189 -1.13 -10.14 -7.67
CA ASP A 189 -1.54 -11.53 -7.53
C ASP A 189 -0.44 -12.34 -6.81
N GLU A 190 0.83 -12.14 -7.18
CA GLU A 190 1.99 -12.78 -6.51
C GLU A 190 2.11 -12.40 -5.02
N ILE A 191 1.89 -11.11 -4.69
CA ILE A 191 1.93 -10.65 -3.29
C ILE A 191 0.79 -11.28 -2.48
N GLY A 192 -0.42 -11.35 -3.05
CA GLY A 192 -1.57 -12.02 -2.44
C GLY A 192 -1.28 -13.50 -2.14
N GLU A 193 -0.74 -14.23 -3.11
CA GLU A 193 -0.35 -15.63 -2.92
C GLU A 193 0.71 -15.84 -1.83
N LEU A 194 1.67 -14.91 -1.69
CA LEU A 194 2.66 -14.96 -0.60
C LEU A 194 1.99 -14.82 0.77
N ALA A 195 1.00 -13.93 0.88
CA ALA A 195 0.25 -13.79 2.11
C ALA A 195 -0.58 -15.04 2.41
N GLU A 196 -1.31 -15.59 1.42
CA GLU A 196 -2.07 -16.83 1.58
C GLU A 196 -1.20 -18.01 2.06
N GLN A 197 0.09 -18.02 1.69
CA GLN A 197 1.08 -19.01 2.15
C GLN A 197 1.62 -18.73 3.56
N GLY A 198 1.15 -17.69 4.24
CA GLY A 198 1.48 -17.38 5.63
C GLY A 198 2.51 -16.28 5.83
N THR A 199 3.05 -15.66 4.76
CA THR A 199 3.94 -14.51 4.88
C THR A 199 3.14 -13.28 5.33
N ALA A 200 3.60 -12.57 6.37
CA ALA A 200 3.06 -11.24 6.68
C ALA A 200 3.65 -10.23 5.70
N VAL A 201 2.81 -9.50 4.99
CA VAL A 201 3.26 -8.46 4.06
C VAL A 201 2.91 -7.08 4.61
N VAL A 202 3.87 -6.18 4.67
CA VAL A 202 3.65 -4.75 4.95
C VAL A 202 4.08 -3.97 3.72
N LEU A 203 3.13 -3.37 3.02
CA LEU A 203 3.42 -2.57 1.84
C LEU A 203 3.09 -1.10 2.06
N THR A 204 3.83 -0.22 1.43
CA THR A 204 3.47 1.18 1.32
C THR A 204 2.95 1.48 -0.07
N THR A 205 1.97 2.35 -0.17
CA THR A 205 1.46 2.82 -1.45
C THR A 205 0.88 4.22 -1.36
N GLN A 206 0.84 4.92 -2.48
CA GLN A 206 0.04 6.13 -2.69
C GLN A 206 -1.17 5.87 -3.59
N TYR A 207 -1.28 4.66 -4.15
CA TYR A 207 -2.36 4.27 -5.05
C TYR A 207 -3.48 3.62 -4.25
N LEU A 208 -4.65 4.27 -4.26
CA LEU A 208 -5.84 3.82 -3.55
C LEU A 208 -6.35 2.47 -4.10
N GLU A 209 -6.26 2.29 -5.42
CA GLU A 209 -6.61 1.02 -6.07
C GLU A 209 -5.76 -0.16 -5.57
N GLU A 210 -4.45 0.05 -5.38
CA GLU A 210 -3.55 -0.97 -4.84
C GLU A 210 -3.92 -1.35 -3.40
N ALA A 211 -4.16 -0.33 -2.56
CA ALA A 211 -4.58 -0.56 -1.19
C ALA A 211 -5.93 -1.30 -1.12
N ASP A 212 -6.90 -0.89 -1.94
CA ASP A 212 -8.24 -1.48 -1.99
C ASP A 212 -8.24 -2.95 -2.44
N ARG A 213 -7.44 -3.27 -3.46
CA ARG A 213 -7.38 -4.60 -4.05
C ARG A 213 -6.56 -5.60 -3.24
N LEU A 214 -5.43 -5.14 -2.70
CA LEU A 214 -4.40 -6.04 -2.19
C LEU A 214 -4.39 -6.13 -0.65
N SER A 215 -4.83 -5.08 0.06
CA SER A 215 -4.66 -5.03 1.50
C SER A 215 -5.85 -5.60 2.26
N ASP A 216 -5.60 -6.55 3.15
CA ASP A 216 -6.60 -7.04 4.12
C ASP A 216 -6.93 -5.95 5.14
N ARG A 217 -5.92 -5.19 5.54
CA ARG A 217 -6.05 -4.02 6.42
C ARG A 217 -5.24 -2.85 5.89
N ILE A 218 -5.78 -1.65 6.07
CA ILE A 218 -5.19 -0.40 5.61
C ILE A 218 -5.00 0.53 6.80
N VAL A 219 -3.84 1.17 6.85
CA VAL A 219 -3.54 2.30 7.74
C VAL A 219 -3.33 3.52 6.86
N ILE A 220 -4.23 4.48 6.94
CA ILE A 220 -4.12 5.75 6.21
C ILE A 220 -3.24 6.70 7.03
N ILE A 221 -2.14 7.13 6.43
CA ILE A 221 -1.16 8.03 7.06
C ILE A 221 -1.12 9.34 6.28
N ASP A 222 -1.19 10.43 7.00
CA ASP A 222 -1.00 11.76 6.45
C ASP A 222 -0.27 12.66 7.46
N GLU A 223 0.71 13.46 7.00
CA GLU A 223 1.57 14.31 7.84
C GLU A 223 2.20 13.56 9.04
N GLY A 224 2.58 12.31 8.82
CA GLY A 224 3.21 11.46 9.84
C GLY A 224 2.26 10.87 10.87
N VAL A 225 0.95 11.08 10.76
CA VAL A 225 -0.07 10.66 11.73
C VAL A 225 -1.03 9.65 11.08
N VAL A 226 -1.47 8.65 11.85
CA VAL A 226 -2.56 7.77 11.42
C VAL A 226 -3.87 8.54 11.43
N LYS A 227 -4.53 8.64 10.28
CA LYS A 227 -5.84 9.28 10.12
C LYS A 227 -6.99 8.29 10.28
N ALA A 228 -6.81 7.05 9.78
CA ALA A 228 -7.78 5.97 9.91
C ALA A 228 -7.08 4.61 9.76
N SER A 229 -7.70 3.55 10.27
CA SER A 229 -7.23 2.19 10.12
C SER A 229 -8.39 1.20 10.14
N GLY A 230 -8.40 0.26 9.21
CA GLY A 230 -9.45 -0.76 9.11
C GLY A 230 -9.28 -1.61 7.85
N THR A 231 -10.23 -2.50 7.59
CA THR A 231 -10.40 -3.13 6.28
C THR A 231 -10.91 -2.08 5.28
N SER A 232 -10.74 -2.32 3.98
CA SER A 232 -11.30 -1.44 2.95
C SER A 232 -12.82 -1.24 3.13
N ALA A 233 -13.54 -2.30 3.48
CA ALA A 233 -14.98 -2.25 3.71
C ALA A 233 -15.35 -1.38 4.94
N GLU A 234 -14.63 -1.53 6.06
CA GLU A 234 -14.82 -0.71 7.26
C GLU A 234 -14.59 0.78 6.94
N LEU A 235 -13.45 1.11 6.33
CA LEU A 235 -13.10 2.50 5.98
C LEU A 235 -14.12 3.16 5.05
N LYS A 236 -14.67 2.42 4.08
CA LYS A 236 -15.73 2.91 3.18
C LYS A 236 -17.05 3.08 3.91
N THR A 237 -17.38 2.19 4.86
CA THR A 237 -18.62 2.25 5.63
C THR A 237 -18.62 3.40 6.63
N ASP A 238 -17.46 3.76 7.20
CA ASP A 238 -17.33 4.87 8.15
C ASP A 238 -17.71 6.24 7.55
N LEU A 239 -17.73 6.36 6.21
CA LEU A 239 -18.27 7.55 5.54
C LEU A 239 -19.81 7.68 5.64
N GLU A 240 -20.53 6.59 5.96
CA GLU A 240 -22.00 6.54 6.11
C GLU A 240 -22.80 7.21 4.97
N ARG A 241 -22.19 7.40 3.79
CA ARG A 241 -22.77 8.22 2.70
C ARG A 241 -22.50 7.58 1.35
N ASP A 242 -23.57 7.27 0.62
CA ASP A 242 -23.43 6.99 -0.81
C ASP A 242 -23.00 8.26 -1.56
N VAL A 243 -22.36 8.10 -2.70
CA VAL A 243 -21.98 9.22 -3.58
C VAL A 243 -22.87 9.23 -4.80
N PHE A 244 -23.59 10.32 -5.00
CA PHE A 244 -24.40 10.53 -6.19
C PHE A 244 -23.60 11.37 -7.18
N GLU A 245 -23.20 10.77 -8.26
CA GLU A 245 -22.46 11.39 -9.36
C GLU A 245 -23.43 11.88 -10.42
N VAL A 246 -23.23 13.13 -10.86
CA VAL A 246 -24.05 13.74 -11.90
C VAL A 246 -23.13 14.42 -12.90
N HIS A 247 -23.18 13.99 -14.15
CA HIS A 247 -22.51 14.63 -15.26
C HIS A 247 -23.41 15.68 -15.89
N VAL A 248 -22.89 16.88 -16.09
CA VAL A 248 -23.61 17.99 -16.72
C VAL A 248 -23.04 18.31 -18.12
N THR A 249 -23.76 19.12 -18.91
CA THR A 249 -23.37 19.37 -20.28
C THR A 249 -22.47 20.58 -20.48
N SER A 250 -22.31 21.44 -19.48
CA SER A 250 -21.50 22.66 -19.57
C SER A 250 -20.99 23.13 -18.19
N LEU A 251 -19.95 23.98 -18.19
CA LEU A 251 -19.45 24.62 -16.96
C LEU A 251 -20.49 25.52 -16.32
N GLU A 252 -21.39 26.17 -17.09
CA GLU A 252 -22.49 26.96 -16.56
C GLU A 252 -23.49 26.08 -15.83
N ASP A 253 -23.83 24.93 -16.42
CA ASP A 253 -24.68 23.93 -15.77
C ASP A 253 -24.04 23.39 -14.48
N LEU A 254 -22.70 23.18 -14.48
CA LEU A 254 -21.95 22.71 -13.31
C LEU A 254 -22.05 23.71 -12.14
N GLY A 255 -21.88 25.02 -12.42
CA GLY A 255 -21.99 26.05 -11.37
C GLY A 255 -23.39 26.10 -10.76
N ARG A 256 -24.44 26.03 -11.61
CA ARG A 256 -25.84 25.98 -11.14
C ARG A 256 -26.14 24.69 -10.37
N ALA A 257 -25.58 23.57 -10.82
CA ALA A 257 -25.76 22.27 -10.17
C ALA A 257 -25.15 22.25 -8.75
N VAL A 258 -23.94 22.81 -8.58
CA VAL A 258 -23.30 22.96 -7.25
C VAL A 258 -24.21 23.75 -6.33
N GLU A 259 -24.64 24.95 -6.75
CA GLU A 259 -25.49 25.82 -5.93
C GLU A 259 -26.84 25.20 -5.55
N ALA A 260 -27.46 24.50 -6.50
CA ALA A 260 -28.75 23.85 -6.27
C ALA A 260 -28.63 22.64 -5.33
N SER A 261 -27.60 21.82 -5.53
CA SER A 261 -27.38 20.59 -4.76
C SER A 261 -26.95 20.84 -3.33
N GLU A 262 -26.13 21.88 -3.07
CA GLU A 262 -25.64 22.22 -1.73
C GLU A 262 -26.77 22.55 -0.74
N ARG A 263 -27.94 22.96 -1.23
CA ARG A 263 -29.14 23.21 -0.43
C ARG A 263 -29.83 21.93 0.08
N VAL A 264 -29.63 20.81 -0.62
CA VAL A 264 -30.28 19.53 -0.32
C VAL A 264 -29.32 18.55 0.34
N ALA A 265 -28.06 18.57 -0.09
CA ALA A 265 -27.01 17.71 0.39
C ALA A 265 -25.71 18.51 0.49
N PRO A 266 -25.33 18.99 1.67
CA PRO A 266 -24.10 19.78 1.85
C PRO A 266 -22.83 18.92 1.69
N GLY A 267 -21.76 19.57 1.22
CA GLY A 267 -20.46 18.95 0.99
C GLY A 267 -20.27 18.45 -0.45
N VAL A 268 -20.91 19.12 -1.39
CA VAL A 268 -20.79 18.85 -2.83
C VAL A 268 -19.37 19.18 -3.30
N SER A 269 -18.78 18.27 -4.10
CA SER A 269 -17.55 18.52 -4.85
C SER A 269 -17.81 18.50 -6.35
N SER A 270 -16.95 19.18 -7.12
CA SER A 270 -17.10 19.21 -8.58
C SER A 270 -15.76 19.13 -9.28
N ASP A 271 -15.75 18.42 -10.39
CA ASP A 271 -14.63 18.38 -11.35
C ASP A 271 -15.02 19.11 -12.63
N THR A 272 -14.26 20.16 -12.93
CA THR A 272 -14.49 20.98 -14.12
C THR A 272 -13.98 20.32 -15.41
N GLY A 273 -13.04 19.38 -15.33
CA GLY A 273 -12.50 18.66 -16.49
C GLY A 273 -13.51 17.66 -17.04
N ASP A 274 -14.13 16.90 -16.16
CA ASP A 274 -15.12 15.87 -16.51
C ASP A 274 -16.57 16.37 -16.41
N LEU A 275 -16.79 17.66 -16.08
CA LEU A 275 -18.11 18.26 -15.84
C LEU A 275 -18.95 17.42 -14.87
N LEU A 276 -18.30 16.91 -13.83
CA LEU A 276 -18.83 15.97 -12.86
C LEU A 276 -19.13 16.68 -11.53
N LEU A 277 -20.30 16.39 -10.97
CA LEU A 277 -20.73 16.77 -9.64
C LEU A 277 -20.79 15.50 -8.78
N GLN A 278 -20.17 15.53 -7.60
CA GLN A 278 -20.23 14.45 -6.63
C GLN A 278 -20.93 14.95 -5.36
N ILE A 279 -21.98 14.28 -4.97
CA ILE A 279 -22.91 14.68 -3.90
C ILE A 279 -22.95 13.56 -2.87
N PRO A 280 -22.47 13.79 -1.62
CA PRO A 280 -22.58 12.81 -0.55
C PRO A 280 -24.03 12.69 -0.06
N LEU A 281 -24.58 11.48 -0.05
CA LEU A 281 -25.98 11.22 0.36
C LEU A 281 -26.04 10.26 1.55
N THR A 282 -26.77 10.63 2.60
CA THR A 282 -27.01 9.78 3.78
C THR A 282 -28.19 8.81 3.61
N ASP A 283 -29.11 9.12 2.71
CA ASP A 283 -30.26 8.26 2.30
C ASP A 283 -30.27 8.18 0.77
N GLY A 284 -29.37 7.35 0.23
CA GLY A 284 -28.97 7.32 -1.17
C GLY A 284 -30.13 7.47 -2.16
N SER A 285 -31.06 6.52 -2.18
CA SER A 285 -32.15 6.50 -3.18
C SER A 285 -33.16 7.65 -3.00
N ARG A 286 -33.42 8.09 -1.78
CA ARG A 286 -34.41 9.12 -1.50
C ARG A 286 -33.87 10.52 -1.76
N GLN A 287 -32.63 10.74 -1.35
CA GLN A 287 -31.95 12.03 -1.57
C GLN A 287 -31.56 12.21 -3.04
N SER A 288 -31.18 11.17 -3.78
CA SER A 288 -30.89 11.28 -5.22
C SER A 288 -32.08 11.81 -6.02
N LEU A 289 -33.30 11.37 -5.69
CA LEU A 289 -34.51 11.92 -6.30
C LEU A 289 -34.73 13.40 -5.95
N ALA A 290 -34.43 13.82 -4.73
CA ALA A 290 -34.53 15.22 -4.33
C ALA A 290 -33.49 16.07 -5.06
N VAL A 291 -32.26 15.60 -5.20
CA VAL A 291 -31.20 16.26 -5.99
C VAL A 291 -31.62 16.43 -7.44
N LEU A 292 -32.10 15.36 -8.11
CA LEU A 292 -32.53 15.45 -9.49
C LEU A 292 -33.65 16.47 -9.69
N ARG A 293 -34.59 16.60 -8.74
CA ARG A 293 -35.64 17.62 -8.80
C ARG A 293 -35.09 19.03 -8.72
N VAL A 294 -34.18 19.32 -7.77
CA VAL A 294 -33.62 20.68 -7.67
C VAL A 294 -32.72 21.02 -8.86
N LEU A 295 -32.08 20.05 -9.49
CA LEU A 295 -31.32 20.25 -10.72
C LEU A 295 -32.24 20.57 -11.91
N ASP A 296 -33.39 19.87 -12.02
CA ASP A 296 -34.41 20.14 -13.04
C ASP A 296 -35.03 21.55 -12.84
N ASP A 297 -35.43 21.87 -11.60
CA ASP A 297 -35.97 23.19 -11.23
C ASP A 297 -34.98 24.34 -11.50
N ALA A 298 -33.67 24.08 -11.37
CA ALA A 298 -32.61 25.02 -11.70
C ALA A 298 -32.28 25.10 -13.20
N GLY A 299 -32.95 24.28 -14.03
CA GLY A 299 -32.73 24.19 -15.47
C GLY A 299 -31.34 23.65 -15.85
N VAL A 300 -30.77 22.77 -15.01
CA VAL A 300 -29.49 22.12 -15.27
C VAL A 300 -29.69 20.95 -16.24
N ARG A 301 -28.86 20.92 -17.27
CA ARG A 301 -28.89 19.80 -18.24
C ARG A 301 -27.96 18.69 -17.77
N VAL A 302 -28.56 17.62 -17.28
CA VAL A 302 -27.85 16.40 -16.85
C VAL A 302 -27.66 15.49 -18.06
N SER A 303 -26.42 15.04 -18.31
CA SER A 303 -26.10 14.08 -19.38
C SER A 303 -26.11 12.64 -18.89
N ASP A 304 -25.69 12.39 -17.66
CA ASP A 304 -25.68 11.08 -17.01
C ASP A 304 -25.68 11.23 -15.48
N PHE A 305 -26.12 10.20 -14.78
CA PHE A 305 -26.03 10.14 -13.33
C PHE A 305 -25.93 8.71 -12.80
N GLN A 306 -25.24 8.52 -11.68
CA GLN A 306 -25.18 7.23 -11.00
C GLN A 306 -25.11 7.38 -9.48
N LEU A 307 -25.65 6.42 -8.76
CA LEU A 307 -25.48 6.28 -7.32
C LEU A 307 -24.45 5.17 -7.08
N ARG A 308 -23.34 5.51 -6.45
CA ARG A 308 -22.31 4.54 -6.12
C ARG A 308 -21.99 4.52 -4.64
N ARG A 309 -21.45 3.41 -4.17
CA ARG A 309 -20.88 3.33 -2.83
C ARG A 309 -19.57 4.12 -2.77
N PRO A 310 -19.19 4.59 -1.57
CA PRO A 310 -17.91 5.27 -1.38
C PRO A 310 -16.74 4.40 -1.83
N THR A 311 -15.74 5.06 -2.38
CA THR A 311 -14.42 4.48 -2.68
C THR A 311 -13.41 4.87 -1.61
N LEU A 312 -12.21 4.29 -1.64
CA LEU A 312 -11.12 4.77 -0.77
C LEU A 312 -10.68 6.19 -1.14
N ASP A 313 -10.90 6.64 -2.39
CA ASP A 313 -10.64 8.03 -2.80
C ASP A 313 -11.52 9.00 -1.99
N ASP A 314 -12.81 8.68 -1.85
CA ASP A 314 -13.75 9.50 -1.06
C ASP A 314 -13.35 9.53 0.42
N VAL A 315 -12.91 8.39 0.98
CA VAL A 315 -12.38 8.30 2.35
C VAL A 315 -11.18 9.21 2.51
N PHE A 316 -10.21 9.09 1.59
CA PHE A 316 -8.97 9.86 1.65
C PHE A 316 -9.23 11.37 1.55
N LEU A 317 -10.05 11.80 0.59
CA LEU A 317 -10.42 13.22 0.43
C LEU A 317 -11.09 13.78 1.68
N THR A 318 -12.00 13.03 2.29
CA THR A 318 -12.70 13.47 3.52
C THR A 318 -11.73 13.62 4.70
N LEU A 319 -10.80 12.68 4.87
CA LEU A 319 -9.84 12.69 5.97
C LEU A 319 -8.76 13.77 5.82
N THR A 320 -8.39 14.11 4.58
CA THR A 320 -7.36 15.13 4.29
C THR A 320 -7.94 16.53 4.20
N ALA A 321 -9.19 16.72 3.73
CA ALA A 321 -9.86 18.02 3.68
C ALA A 321 -10.11 18.60 5.08
N THR A 322 -10.31 17.77 6.09
CA THR A 322 -10.52 18.21 7.49
C THR A 322 -9.25 18.73 8.17
N GLY A 323 -8.07 18.51 7.59
CA GLY A 323 -6.77 18.97 8.11
C GLY A 323 -6.36 20.39 7.70
N GLY A 324 -7.03 21.00 6.73
CA GLY A 324 -6.66 22.31 6.15
C GLY A 324 -7.19 23.57 6.88
N ASN A 325 -7.83 23.43 8.04
CA ASN A 325 -8.44 24.55 8.75
C ASN A 325 -7.97 24.65 10.22
N ARG A 326 -6.64 24.75 10.43
CA ARG A 326 -6.06 25.18 11.70
C ARG A 326 -4.86 26.08 11.48
#